data_4f7af7fa52a0aec07bc15b06eaa3e8ff
#
_entry.id   4f7af7fa52a0aec07bc15b06eaa3e8ff
#
_cell.length_a   1.000
_cell.length_b   1.000
_cell.length_c   1.000
_cell.angle_alpha   90.00
_cell.angle_beta   90.00
_cell.angle_gamma   90.00
#
_symmetry.space_group_name_H-M   'P 1'
#
loop_
_entity.id
_entity.type
_entity.pdbx_description
1 polymer ?
#
loop_
_entity_poly.entity_id
_entity_poly.type
_entity_poly.pdbx_seq_one_letter_code
_entity_poly.pdbx_strand_id
1 'polypeptide(L)'
;MENALYSDFKRRGFENEVPDMNKQDYILFFNSLNPNFFERETIRSLPEEEIYEEMIFSLNEFDIHKYNKNLDDDISFGFYRGDLDELKKEIEKVDLDWPQYFDGKNRIYCGYVNEKVASFCIVEDMGIHNISGREINVGGPGCVGTLLEYRHKGIGLTMVKHVTQILKEEGYDYSYIHFTGVASWYEKLGYKTSIRWSKNGVK
;
A
#
# COMPACT_ATOMS: atom_id res chain seq x y z
N MET A 1 8.06 -8.13 23.89
CA MET A 1 7.34 -6.96 24.45
C MET A 1 6.16 -6.74 23.53
N GLU A 2 4.98 -7.14 23.93
CA GLU A 2 3.74 -6.82 23.21
C GLU A 2 3.56 -5.30 23.25
N ASN A 3 3.28 -4.75 22.09
CA ASN A 3 3.12 -3.31 21.92
C ASN A 3 1.88 -2.87 22.75
N ALA A 4 2.06 -1.95 23.70
CA ALA A 4 1.01 -1.50 24.61
C ALA A 4 -0.23 -0.95 23.86
N LEU A 5 -0.07 -0.45 22.62
CA LEU A 5 -1.14 -0.02 21.74
C LEU A 5 -2.01 -1.19 21.27
N TYR A 6 -1.44 -2.37 21.03
CA TYR A 6 -2.18 -3.56 20.60
C TYR A 6 -3.08 -4.13 21.70
N SER A 7 -2.62 -4.04 22.99
CA SER A 7 -3.41 -4.50 24.13
C SER A 7 -4.60 -3.58 24.44
N ASP A 8 -4.48 -2.29 24.15
CA ASP A 8 -5.56 -1.31 24.36
C ASP A 8 -6.65 -1.42 23.30
N PHE A 9 -6.27 -1.78 22.07
CA PHE A 9 -7.21 -2.02 20.97
C PHE A 9 -8.11 -3.23 21.24
N LYS A 10 -7.54 -4.34 21.74
CA LYS A 10 -8.30 -5.53 22.16
C LYS A 10 -9.26 -5.28 23.32
N ARG A 11 -8.98 -4.29 24.18
CA ARG A 11 -9.81 -3.95 25.35
C ARG A 11 -11.10 -3.21 25.02
N ARG A 12 -11.18 -2.55 23.86
CA ARG A 12 -12.33 -1.71 23.50
C ARG A 12 -13.53 -2.46 22.91
N GLY A 13 -13.43 -3.79 22.75
CA GLY A 13 -14.59 -4.63 22.43
C GLY A 13 -15.27 -4.25 21.09
N PHE A 14 -14.49 -3.88 20.09
CA PHE A 14 -15.02 -3.60 18.78
C PHE A 14 -15.29 -4.92 18.03
N GLU A 15 -16.45 -5.50 18.25
CA GLU A 15 -17.11 -6.31 17.24
C GLU A 15 -17.57 -5.33 16.17
N ASN A 16 -16.77 -5.15 15.13
CA ASN A 16 -17.02 -4.06 14.19
C ASN A 16 -17.15 -4.57 12.78
N GLU A 17 -18.34 -4.40 12.29
CA GLU A 17 -18.52 -4.09 10.88
C GLU A 17 -17.81 -2.77 10.62
N VAL A 18 -16.67 -2.80 9.93
CA VAL A 18 -16.02 -1.60 9.43
C VAL A 18 -17.01 -0.92 8.50
N PRO A 19 -17.35 0.36 8.73
CA PRO A 19 -18.40 0.99 7.96
C PRO A 19 -18.03 1.03 6.49
N ASP A 20 -18.96 0.71 5.61
CA ASP A 20 -18.84 1.04 4.21
C ASP A 20 -18.68 2.56 4.09
N MET A 21 -17.49 2.97 3.68
CA MET A 21 -17.19 4.37 3.41
C MET A 21 -17.94 4.78 2.15
N ASN A 22 -18.71 5.88 2.22
CA ASN A 22 -19.32 6.46 1.04
C ASN A 22 -18.32 7.37 0.28
N LYS A 23 -18.72 7.88 -0.89
CA LYS A 23 -17.84 8.72 -1.71
C LYS A 23 -17.33 9.95 -0.96
N GLN A 24 -18.14 10.56 -0.11
CA GLN A 24 -17.73 11.73 0.67
C GLN A 24 -16.71 11.38 1.73
N ASP A 25 -16.83 10.22 2.37
CA ASP A 25 -15.87 9.73 3.35
C ASP A 25 -14.50 9.48 2.69
N TYR A 26 -14.47 8.92 1.49
CA TYR A 26 -13.23 8.75 0.72
C TYR A 26 -12.56 10.08 0.37
N ILE A 27 -13.32 11.09 -0.01
CA ILE A 27 -12.80 12.43 -0.29
C ILE A 27 -12.24 13.07 0.99
N LEU A 28 -12.94 12.95 2.11
CA LEU A 28 -12.46 13.45 3.40
C LEU A 28 -11.16 12.75 3.81
N PHE A 29 -11.11 11.43 3.66
CA PHE A 29 -9.92 10.64 3.94
C PHE A 29 -8.73 11.05 3.05
N PHE A 30 -8.93 11.12 1.73
CA PHE A 30 -7.92 11.56 0.79
C PHE A 30 -7.36 12.95 1.14
N ASN A 31 -8.24 13.92 1.45
CA ASN A 31 -7.82 15.25 1.82
C ASN A 31 -7.08 15.30 3.17
N SER A 32 -7.42 14.42 4.11
CA SER A 32 -6.73 14.33 5.40
C SER A 32 -5.30 13.79 5.26
N LEU A 33 -5.11 12.83 4.37
CA LEU A 33 -3.78 12.30 4.03
C LEU A 33 -2.96 13.29 3.18
N ASN A 34 -3.62 14.04 2.33
CA ASN A 34 -3.00 14.83 1.27
C ASN A 34 -3.44 16.30 1.31
N PRO A 35 -3.10 17.06 2.36
CA PRO A 35 -3.46 18.48 2.41
C PRO A 35 -2.80 19.22 1.23
N ASN A 36 -3.60 20.08 0.58
CA ASN A 36 -3.18 20.89 -0.57
C ASN A 36 -2.62 20.07 -1.74
N PHE A 37 -3.11 18.84 -1.93
CA PHE A 37 -2.59 17.89 -2.91
C PHE A 37 -2.51 18.48 -4.32
N PHE A 38 -3.61 19.05 -4.80
CA PHE A 38 -3.69 19.62 -6.16
C PHE A 38 -2.95 20.97 -6.31
N GLU A 39 -2.43 21.52 -5.23
CA GLU A 39 -1.61 22.73 -5.24
C GLU A 39 -0.11 22.42 -5.40
N ARG A 40 0.29 21.17 -5.17
CA ARG A 40 1.68 20.74 -5.26
C ARG A 40 2.18 20.83 -6.71
N GLU A 41 3.38 21.36 -6.91
CA GLU A 41 3.98 21.53 -8.23
C GLU A 41 4.11 20.19 -8.97
N THR A 42 4.48 19.13 -8.27
CA THR A 42 4.56 17.76 -8.82
C THR A 42 3.23 17.28 -9.41
N ILE A 43 2.09 17.65 -8.81
CA ILE A 43 0.76 17.26 -9.31
C ILE A 43 0.35 18.16 -10.48
N ARG A 44 0.63 19.45 -10.39
CA ARG A 44 0.31 20.42 -11.47
C ARG A 44 1.11 20.18 -12.75
N SER A 45 2.30 19.57 -12.63
CA SER A 45 3.16 19.25 -13.78
C SER A 45 2.77 17.96 -14.51
N LEU A 46 1.84 17.15 -13.96
CA LEU A 46 1.38 15.93 -14.59
C LEU A 46 0.70 16.21 -15.94
N PRO A 47 0.75 15.26 -16.90
CA PRO A 47 -0.01 15.35 -18.13
C PRO A 47 -1.51 15.52 -17.88
N GLU A 48 -2.21 16.25 -18.77
CA GLU A 48 -3.61 16.60 -18.54
C GLU A 48 -4.56 15.41 -18.74
N GLU A 49 -4.19 14.51 -19.62
CA GLU A 49 -4.95 13.30 -19.96
C GLU A 49 -4.79 12.17 -18.95
N GLU A 50 -3.78 12.23 -18.09
CA GLU A 50 -3.54 11.17 -17.14
C GLU A 50 -4.55 11.17 -15.98
N ILE A 51 -5.08 9.99 -15.69
CA ILE A 51 -5.99 9.72 -14.58
C ILE A 51 -5.31 8.73 -13.66
N TYR A 52 -5.30 9.10 -12.40
CA TYR A 52 -4.78 8.26 -11.32
C TYR A 52 -5.91 7.83 -10.40
N GLU A 53 -5.66 6.77 -9.68
CA GLU A 53 -6.64 6.17 -8.78
C GLU A 53 -6.05 6.02 -7.38
N GLU A 54 -6.93 6.21 -6.41
CA GLU A 54 -6.72 5.82 -5.03
C GLU A 54 -7.48 4.53 -4.79
N MET A 55 -6.86 3.56 -4.17
CA MET A 55 -7.51 2.28 -3.94
C MET A 55 -7.53 1.94 -2.46
N ILE A 56 -8.58 1.23 -2.06
CA ILE A 56 -8.80 0.84 -0.67
C ILE A 56 -9.29 -0.60 -0.59
N PHE A 57 -8.93 -1.27 0.49
CA PHE A 57 -9.43 -2.59 0.82
C PHE A 57 -9.74 -2.69 2.32
N SER A 58 -10.96 -3.10 2.66
CA SER A 58 -11.34 -3.45 4.02
C SER A 58 -10.64 -4.73 4.45
N LEU A 59 -9.76 -4.64 5.44
CA LEU A 59 -8.95 -5.77 5.87
C LEU A 59 -9.77 -6.88 6.56
N ASN A 60 -10.98 -6.56 7.05
CA ASN A 60 -11.90 -7.57 7.56
C ASN A 60 -12.34 -8.55 6.46
N GLU A 61 -12.47 -8.07 5.22
CA GLU A 61 -12.88 -8.88 4.07
C GLU A 61 -11.71 -9.66 3.45
N PHE A 62 -10.47 -9.32 3.80
CA PHE A 62 -9.29 -9.93 3.21
C PHE A 62 -9.12 -11.38 3.68
N ASP A 63 -9.00 -12.28 2.72
CA ASP A 63 -8.69 -13.70 2.93
C ASP A 63 -7.51 -14.09 2.03
N ILE A 64 -6.36 -14.33 2.63
CA ILE A 64 -5.12 -14.67 1.93
C ILE A 64 -5.25 -15.92 1.05
N HIS A 65 -6.16 -16.84 1.40
CA HIS A 65 -6.35 -18.11 0.68
C HIS A 65 -7.10 -17.95 -0.64
N LYS A 66 -7.79 -16.83 -0.85
CA LYS A 66 -8.48 -16.53 -2.13
C LYS A 66 -7.52 -16.19 -3.27
N TYR A 67 -6.28 -15.86 -2.97
CA TYR A 67 -5.32 -15.29 -3.93
C TYR A 67 -4.08 -16.17 -4.04
N ASN A 68 -4.26 -17.42 -4.44
CA ASN A 68 -3.14 -18.34 -4.58
C ASN A 68 -2.57 -18.29 -6.00
N LYS A 69 -1.27 -18.10 -6.09
CA LYS A 69 -0.47 -18.33 -7.29
C LYS A 69 0.67 -19.26 -6.92
N ASN A 70 0.83 -20.31 -7.73
CA ASN A 70 2.02 -21.14 -7.61
C ASN A 70 3.22 -20.34 -8.09
N LEU A 71 4.18 -20.21 -7.23
CA LEU A 71 5.48 -19.57 -7.50
C LEU A 71 6.54 -20.67 -7.51
N ASP A 72 7.67 -20.36 -8.14
CA ASP A 72 8.83 -21.24 -8.17
C ASP A 72 9.46 -21.36 -6.77
N ASP A 73 10.08 -22.48 -6.46
CA ASP A 73 10.63 -22.80 -5.13
C ASP A 73 11.78 -21.87 -4.70
N ASP A 74 12.42 -21.18 -5.64
CA ASP A 74 13.48 -20.21 -5.40
C ASP A 74 12.98 -18.82 -5.01
N ILE A 75 11.65 -18.65 -4.89
CA ILE A 75 11.02 -17.38 -4.51
C ILE A 75 10.70 -17.38 -3.02
N SER A 76 11.13 -16.33 -2.34
CA SER A 76 10.83 -16.09 -0.93
C SER A 76 10.41 -14.65 -0.67
N PHE A 77 9.83 -14.38 0.51
CA PHE A 77 9.35 -13.06 0.89
C PHE A 77 9.73 -12.73 2.33
N GLY A 78 9.99 -11.47 2.61
CA GLY A 78 10.32 -11.04 3.97
C GLY A 78 10.65 -9.55 4.08
N PHE A 79 10.73 -9.08 5.32
CA PHE A 79 11.22 -7.73 5.60
C PHE A 79 12.69 -7.60 5.20
N TYR A 80 13.01 -6.52 4.50
CA TYR A 80 14.39 -6.22 4.12
C TYR A 80 15.24 -5.90 5.34
N ARG A 81 16.44 -6.48 5.38
CA ARG A 81 17.42 -6.31 6.48
C ARG A 81 18.85 -6.06 5.97
N GLY A 82 18.97 -5.82 4.66
CA GLY A 82 20.25 -5.56 4.02
C GLY A 82 20.65 -4.09 4.07
N ASP A 83 21.69 -3.77 3.31
CA ASP A 83 22.15 -2.40 3.14
C ASP A 83 21.16 -1.58 2.31
N LEU A 84 20.75 -0.42 2.84
CA LEU A 84 19.74 0.41 2.20
C LEU A 84 20.25 1.07 0.90
N ASP A 85 21.54 1.40 0.84
CA ASP A 85 22.11 2.02 -0.36
C ASP A 85 22.26 0.99 -1.51
N GLU A 86 22.43 -0.28 -1.19
CA GLU A 86 22.35 -1.35 -2.19
C GLU A 86 20.92 -1.51 -2.71
N LEU A 87 19.92 -1.50 -1.82
CA LEU A 87 18.54 -1.59 -2.23
C LEU A 87 18.12 -0.40 -3.10
N LYS A 88 18.53 0.82 -2.78
CA LYS A 88 18.24 2.01 -3.57
C LYS A 88 18.72 1.91 -5.01
N LYS A 89 19.87 1.28 -5.26
CA LYS A 89 20.36 1.02 -6.62
C LYS A 89 19.44 0.08 -7.41
N GLU A 90 18.81 -0.87 -6.74
CA GLU A 90 17.80 -1.73 -7.38
C GLU A 90 16.49 -0.98 -7.64
N ILE A 91 16.08 -0.12 -6.70
CA ILE A 91 14.88 0.71 -6.83
C ILE A 91 15.01 1.69 -8.01
N GLU A 92 16.17 2.32 -8.20
CA GLU A 92 16.45 3.22 -9.32
C GLU A 92 16.23 2.56 -10.69
N LYS A 93 16.39 1.24 -10.82
CA LYS A 93 16.11 0.52 -12.06
C LYS A 93 14.62 0.46 -12.40
N VAL A 94 13.74 0.72 -11.42
CA VAL A 94 12.28 0.74 -11.58
C VAL A 94 11.78 2.17 -11.75
N ASP A 95 12.25 3.07 -10.89
CA ASP A 95 11.85 4.49 -10.88
C ASP A 95 12.97 5.33 -10.24
N LEU A 96 13.42 6.37 -10.95
CA LEU A 96 14.53 7.23 -10.55
C LEU A 96 14.20 8.11 -9.35
N ASP A 97 12.92 8.40 -9.12
CA ASP A 97 12.47 9.28 -8.04
C ASP A 97 12.15 8.52 -6.75
N TRP A 98 12.00 7.19 -6.80
CA TRP A 98 11.59 6.41 -5.62
C TRP A 98 12.66 6.22 -4.55
N PRO A 99 13.97 6.16 -4.82
CA PRO A 99 14.98 5.93 -3.77
C PRO A 99 14.90 6.89 -2.59
N GLN A 100 14.45 8.15 -2.80
CA GLN A 100 14.31 9.14 -1.74
C GLN A 100 13.26 8.76 -0.67
N TYR A 101 12.26 7.94 -1.01
CA TYR A 101 11.21 7.49 -0.08
C TYR A 101 11.66 6.31 0.79
N PHE A 102 12.75 5.63 0.41
CA PHE A 102 13.34 4.55 1.17
C PHE A 102 14.42 5.11 2.13
N ASP A 103 13.97 5.84 3.14
CA ASP A 103 14.84 6.59 4.07
C ASP A 103 15.12 5.84 5.39
N GLY A 104 14.65 4.60 5.50
CA GLY A 104 14.84 3.74 6.67
C GLY A 104 13.84 3.99 7.82
N LYS A 105 12.91 4.92 7.69
CA LYS A 105 11.86 5.16 8.71
C LYS A 105 10.74 4.14 8.62
N ASN A 106 10.37 3.76 7.41
CA ASN A 106 9.33 2.78 7.17
C ASN A 106 9.94 1.38 7.01
N ARG A 107 9.14 0.37 7.32
CA ARG A 107 9.49 -1.02 7.05
C ARG A 107 9.47 -1.27 5.54
N ILE A 108 10.41 -2.05 5.06
CA ILE A 108 10.49 -2.43 3.65
C ILE A 108 10.24 -3.93 3.56
N TYR A 109 9.32 -4.33 2.68
CA TYR A 109 9.03 -5.73 2.43
C TYR A 109 9.42 -6.10 0.99
N CYS A 110 10.09 -7.22 0.82
CA CYS A 110 10.64 -7.64 -0.46
C CYS A 110 10.19 -9.05 -0.85
N GLY A 111 10.11 -9.27 -2.16
CA GLY A 111 10.16 -10.60 -2.76
C GLY A 111 11.53 -10.86 -3.33
N TYR A 112 12.04 -12.06 -3.13
CA TYR A 112 13.38 -12.48 -3.52
C TYR A 112 13.32 -13.65 -4.50
N VAL A 113 14.26 -13.71 -5.41
CA VAL A 113 14.56 -14.86 -6.28
C VAL A 113 16.02 -15.25 -6.07
N ASN A 114 16.28 -16.46 -5.62
CA ASN A 114 17.64 -16.89 -5.25
C ASN A 114 18.35 -15.86 -4.34
N GLU A 115 17.64 -15.41 -3.29
CA GLU A 115 18.11 -14.42 -2.30
C GLU A 115 18.37 -13.01 -2.83
N LYS A 116 18.15 -12.73 -4.12
CA LYS A 116 18.24 -11.39 -4.71
C LYS A 116 16.90 -10.71 -4.70
N VAL A 117 16.89 -9.41 -4.41
CA VAL A 117 15.66 -8.59 -4.45
C VAL A 117 15.09 -8.63 -5.86
N ALA A 118 13.84 -9.03 -5.97
CA ALA A 118 13.08 -9.10 -7.23
C ALA A 118 11.90 -8.11 -7.24
N SER A 119 11.28 -7.90 -6.08
CA SER A 119 10.25 -6.89 -5.87
C SER A 119 10.39 -6.26 -4.49
N PHE A 120 9.87 -5.07 -4.32
CA PHE A 120 9.97 -4.31 -3.08
C PHE A 120 8.76 -3.39 -2.91
N CYS A 121 8.47 -3.06 -1.65
CA CYS A 121 7.57 -1.97 -1.30
C CYS A 121 7.89 -1.44 0.10
N ILE A 122 7.44 -0.24 0.38
CA ILE A 122 7.35 0.32 1.73
C ILE A 122 6.07 -0.21 2.37
N VAL A 123 6.12 -0.58 3.65
CA VAL A 123 4.93 -0.86 4.46
C VAL A 123 4.67 0.38 5.31
N GLU A 124 3.69 1.18 4.88
CA GLU A 124 3.38 2.47 5.47
C GLU A 124 2.33 2.33 6.57
N ASP A 125 2.58 3.01 7.70
CA ASP A 125 1.57 3.34 8.69
C ASP A 125 1.05 4.74 8.37
N MET A 126 -0.20 4.82 7.93
CA MET A 126 -0.84 6.09 7.59
C MET A 126 -1.62 6.68 8.78
N GLY A 127 -1.64 5.96 9.91
CA GLY A 127 -2.21 6.40 11.16
C GLY A 127 -3.73 6.24 11.29
N ILE A 128 -4.26 6.88 12.34
CA ILE A 128 -5.68 6.86 12.68
C ILE A 128 -6.35 8.12 12.15
N HIS A 129 -7.45 7.92 11.43
CA HIS A 129 -8.26 9.01 10.85
C HIS A 129 -9.68 8.97 11.42
N ASN A 130 -10.22 10.15 11.73
CA ASN A 130 -11.63 10.27 12.09
C ASN A 130 -12.45 10.58 10.84
N ILE A 131 -13.21 9.60 10.39
CA ILE A 131 -14.07 9.73 9.20
C ILE A 131 -15.51 9.51 9.62
N SER A 132 -16.32 10.53 9.44
CA SER A 132 -17.75 10.51 9.78
C SER A 132 -18.04 10.07 11.22
N GLY A 133 -17.17 10.48 12.17
CA GLY A 133 -17.31 10.17 13.60
C GLY A 133 -16.77 8.78 14.00
N ARG A 134 -16.06 8.10 13.13
CA ARG A 134 -15.40 6.83 13.42
C ARG A 134 -13.89 6.96 13.25
N GLU A 135 -13.15 6.41 14.20
CA GLU A 135 -11.71 6.25 14.07
C GLU A 135 -11.41 4.99 13.25
N ILE A 136 -10.63 5.17 12.19
CA ILE A 136 -10.15 4.08 11.33
C ILE A 136 -8.63 4.10 11.31
N ASN A 137 -8.02 2.94 11.46
CA ASN A 137 -6.57 2.75 11.38
C ASN A 137 -6.19 2.29 9.96
N VAL A 138 -5.33 3.03 9.28
CA VAL A 138 -5.00 2.81 7.88
C VAL A 138 -3.50 2.63 7.69
N GLY A 139 -3.15 1.63 6.91
CA GLY A 139 -1.79 1.42 6.41
C GLY A 139 -1.83 0.98 4.95
N GLY A 140 -0.69 0.83 4.33
CA GLY A 140 -0.68 0.38 2.92
C GLY A 140 0.71 0.11 2.37
N PRO A 141 0.78 -0.58 1.21
CA PRO A 141 2.01 -0.69 0.46
C PRO A 141 2.25 0.57 -0.36
N GLY A 142 3.40 1.22 -0.17
CA GLY A 142 3.89 2.35 -0.97
C GLY A 142 5.06 1.97 -1.86
N CYS A 143 5.31 2.70 -2.95
CA CYS A 143 6.42 2.49 -3.88
C CYS A 143 6.57 1.01 -4.29
N VAL A 144 5.49 0.40 -4.76
CA VAL A 144 5.46 -1.03 -5.11
C VAL A 144 6.16 -1.26 -6.44
N GLY A 145 7.34 -1.85 -6.40
CA GLY A 145 8.17 -2.12 -7.57
C GLY A 145 8.47 -3.59 -7.80
N THR A 146 8.68 -3.94 -9.07
CA THR A 146 9.24 -5.25 -9.48
C THR A 146 10.26 -5.00 -10.58
N LEU A 147 11.48 -5.50 -10.39
CA LEU A 147 12.55 -5.39 -11.37
C LEU A 147 12.13 -6.06 -12.69
N LEU A 148 12.57 -5.49 -13.79
CA LEU A 148 12.07 -5.83 -15.15
C LEU A 148 12.19 -7.34 -15.45
N GLU A 149 13.32 -7.95 -15.11
CA GLU A 149 13.62 -9.36 -15.33
C GLU A 149 12.75 -10.34 -14.51
N TYR A 150 12.08 -9.81 -13.46
CA TYR A 150 11.20 -10.60 -12.58
C TYR A 150 9.71 -10.30 -12.77
N ARG A 151 9.37 -9.41 -13.72
CA ARG A 151 7.96 -9.09 -14.02
C ARG A 151 7.22 -10.29 -14.60
N HIS A 152 5.90 -10.25 -14.52
CA HIS A 152 4.96 -11.26 -15.03
C HIS A 152 5.04 -12.64 -14.34
N LYS A 153 5.92 -12.84 -13.38
CA LYS A 153 6.03 -14.08 -12.58
C LYS A 153 5.09 -14.11 -11.36
N GLY A 154 4.40 -13.00 -11.04
CA GLY A 154 3.47 -12.89 -9.93
C GLY A 154 4.10 -12.47 -8.60
N ILE A 155 5.41 -12.24 -8.58
CA ILE A 155 6.15 -11.92 -7.34
C ILE A 155 5.61 -10.64 -6.70
N GLY A 156 5.50 -9.54 -7.46
CA GLY A 156 5.02 -8.26 -6.92
C GLY A 156 3.62 -8.36 -6.33
N LEU A 157 2.68 -9.04 -7.01
CA LEU A 157 1.30 -9.18 -6.52
C LEU A 157 1.24 -10.05 -5.26
N THR A 158 2.04 -11.12 -5.19
CA THR A 158 2.15 -11.96 -3.99
C THR A 158 2.80 -11.19 -2.83
N MET A 159 3.77 -10.33 -3.11
CA MET A 159 4.36 -9.44 -2.12
C MET A 159 3.31 -8.51 -1.52
N VAL A 160 2.50 -7.84 -2.34
CA VAL A 160 1.39 -6.98 -1.87
C VAL A 160 0.37 -7.78 -1.08
N LYS A 161 0.02 -8.99 -1.52
CA LYS A 161 -0.85 -9.91 -0.77
C LYS A 161 -0.33 -10.17 0.65
N HIS A 162 0.97 -10.42 0.80
CA HIS A 162 1.58 -10.63 2.12
C HIS A 162 1.54 -9.35 2.97
N VAL A 163 1.84 -8.19 2.39
CA VAL A 163 1.75 -6.91 3.11
C VAL A 163 0.31 -6.65 3.57
N THR A 164 -0.68 -6.92 2.73
CA THR A 164 -2.10 -6.79 3.10
C THR A 164 -2.46 -7.72 4.27
N GLN A 165 -1.93 -8.94 4.29
CA GLN A 165 -2.12 -9.87 5.41
C GLN A 165 -1.43 -9.37 6.70
N ILE A 166 -0.21 -8.86 6.59
CA ILE A 166 0.55 -8.29 7.71
C ILE A 166 -0.23 -7.13 8.34
N LEU A 167 -0.73 -6.19 7.54
CA LEU A 167 -1.54 -5.08 8.02
C LEU A 167 -2.81 -5.56 8.74
N LYS A 168 -3.50 -6.58 8.19
CA LYS A 168 -4.65 -7.20 8.85
C LYS A 168 -4.30 -7.80 10.21
N GLU A 169 -3.20 -8.55 10.30
CA GLU A 169 -2.73 -9.18 11.54
C GLU A 169 -2.29 -8.14 12.58
N GLU A 170 -1.81 -7.00 12.15
CA GLU A 170 -1.42 -5.87 13.00
C GLU A 170 -2.61 -5.00 13.44
N GLY A 171 -3.83 -5.30 12.97
CA GLY A 171 -5.06 -4.64 13.42
C GLY A 171 -5.37 -3.33 12.71
N TYR A 172 -4.89 -3.15 11.49
CA TYR A 172 -5.37 -2.08 10.63
C TYR A 172 -6.79 -2.40 10.13
N ASP A 173 -7.62 -1.37 9.92
CA ASP A 173 -8.97 -1.51 9.39
C ASP A 173 -8.97 -1.55 7.87
N TYR A 174 -8.12 -0.74 7.25
CA TYR A 174 -8.00 -0.63 5.80
C TYR A 174 -6.55 -0.70 5.33
N SER A 175 -6.37 -1.30 4.15
CA SER A 175 -5.17 -1.12 3.35
C SER A 175 -5.45 -0.14 2.21
N TYR A 176 -4.59 0.86 2.05
CA TYR A 176 -4.75 1.95 1.10
C TYR A 176 -3.56 2.02 0.15
N ILE A 177 -3.85 2.28 -1.13
CA ILE A 177 -2.84 2.47 -2.18
C ILE A 177 -3.06 3.84 -2.79
N HIS A 178 -2.05 4.67 -2.63
CA HIS A 178 -2.04 6.04 -3.10
C HIS A 178 -1.42 6.15 -4.50
N PHE A 179 -2.00 7.03 -5.34
CA PHE A 179 -1.40 7.48 -6.58
C PHE A 179 -1.03 6.33 -7.54
N THR A 180 -2.00 5.48 -7.90
CA THR A 180 -1.72 4.39 -8.84
C THR A 180 -2.26 4.64 -10.23
N GLY A 181 -1.46 4.31 -11.25
CA GLY A 181 -1.89 4.21 -12.66
C GLY A 181 -2.19 2.77 -13.09
N VAL A 182 -2.14 1.80 -12.16
CA VAL A 182 -2.30 0.37 -12.46
C VAL A 182 -3.36 -0.30 -11.58
N ALA A 183 -4.47 0.38 -11.32
CA ALA A 183 -5.54 -0.06 -10.45
C ALA A 183 -6.02 -1.49 -10.74
N SER A 184 -6.20 -1.85 -12.01
CA SER A 184 -6.64 -3.19 -12.42
C SER A 184 -5.68 -4.32 -11.99
N TRP A 185 -4.43 -3.99 -11.68
CA TRP A 185 -3.49 -4.95 -11.15
C TRP A 185 -3.76 -5.26 -9.68
N TYR A 186 -4.11 -4.24 -8.87
CA TYR A 186 -4.47 -4.39 -7.46
C TYR A 186 -5.88 -4.95 -7.26
N GLU A 187 -6.81 -4.70 -8.18
CA GLU A 187 -8.15 -5.31 -8.17
C GLU A 187 -8.11 -6.83 -8.11
N LYS A 188 -7.04 -7.46 -8.63
CA LYS A 188 -6.82 -8.90 -8.54
C LYS A 188 -6.69 -9.41 -7.10
N LEU A 189 -6.37 -8.53 -6.14
CA LEU A 189 -6.35 -8.82 -4.70
C LEU A 189 -7.63 -8.37 -3.98
N GLY A 190 -8.56 -7.73 -4.69
CA GLY A 190 -9.81 -7.24 -4.11
C GLY A 190 -9.81 -5.77 -3.72
N TYR A 191 -8.73 -5.03 -3.97
CA TYR A 191 -8.74 -3.58 -3.82
C TYR A 191 -9.78 -2.95 -4.73
N LYS A 192 -10.45 -1.90 -4.24
CA LYS A 192 -11.46 -1.15 -4.98
C LYS A 192 -11.00 0.29 -5.16
N THR A 193 -11.23 0.86 -6.33
CA THR A 193 -10.99 2.29 -6.55
C THR A 193 -11.97 3.10 -5.70
N SER A 194 -11.42 3.92 -4.82
CA SER A 194 -12.18 4.84 -3.95
C SER A 194 -12.34 6.22 -4.58
N ILE A 195 -11.28 6.72 -5.22
CA ILE A 195 -11.23 8.03 -5.86
C ILE A 195 -10.48 7.91 -7.18
N ARG A 196 -10.95 8.65 -8.19
CA ARG A 196 -10.20 8.96 -9.41
C ARG A 196 -9.89 10.44 -9.44
N TRP A 197 -8.73 10.80 -9.90
CA TRP A 197 -8.32 12.19 -10.00
C TRP A 197 -7.36 12.42 -11.17
N SER A 198 -7.26 13.68 -11.58
CA SER A 198 -6.23 14.19 -12.50
C SER A 198 -5.62 15.44 -11.86
N LYS A 199 -4.64 16.07 -12.50
CA LYS A 199 -4.09 17.34 -12.01
C LYS A 199 -5.13 18.43 -11.77
N ASN A 200 -6.30 18.32 -12.39
CA ASN A 200 -7.40 19.29 -12.29
C ASN A 200 -8.39 18.99 -11.14
N GLY A 201 -8.16 17.94 -10.35
CA GLY A 201 -8.99 17.59 -9.20
C GLY A 201 -9.61 16.19 -9.25
N VAL A 202 -10.44 15.89 -8.26
CA VAL A 202 -11.19 14.62 -8.15
C VAL A 202 -12.28 14.58 -9.22
N LYS A 203 -12.46 13.37 -9.80
CA LYS A 203 -13.44 13.10 -10.87
C LYS A 203 -14.65 12.32 -10.40
#